data_4e831301159616dca1693cd028904143
#
_entry.id   4e831301159616dca1693cd028904143
#
_cell.length_a   1.000
_cell.length_b   1.000
_cell.length_c   1.000
_cell.angle_alpha   90.00
_cell.angle_beta   90.00
_cell.angle_gamma   90.00
#
_symmetry.space_group_name_H-M   'P 1'
#
loop_
_entity.id
_entity.type
_entity.pdbx_description
1 polymer ?
#
loop_
_entity_poly.entity_id
_entity_poly.type
_entity_poly.pdbx_seq_one_letter_code
_entity_poly.pdbx_strand_id
1 'polypeptide(L)'
;MWLKYFFFGSFSGLAAGFVLSQLLILGYFVSWQPLPISPAPIAQFVGLEGQRIFVRATDGTILSCYPSADTCWKADTTPVPQANSNTDVLPSCQLLFPMRILTARLPKAQACIQGHSRYPDGYADYAFILDPYNQIWVWYHSMNARFEFAVVPLISLTGTIVGFVIGGILAWQRRTRNGL
;
A
#
# COMPACT_ATOMS: atom_id res chain seq x y z
N MET A 1 -18.09 36.51 16.82
CA MET A 1 -18.64 35.12 16.81
C MET A 1 -18.27 34.33 15.56
N TRP A 2 -18.21 34.95 14.40
CA TRP A 2 -17.83 34.35 13.10
C TRP A 2 -16.45 33.77 13.04
N LEU A 3 -15.47 34.42 13.61
CA LEU A 3 -14.06 34.02 13.61
C LEU A 3 -13.89 32.56 14.10
N LYS A 4 -14.69 32.15 15.08
CA LYS A 4 -14.65 30.78 15.63
C LYS A 4 -14.96 29.70 14.58
N TYR A 5 -15.91 29.93 13.67
CA TYR A 5 -16.28 28.95 12.63
C TYR A 5 -15.17 28.80 11.57
N PHE A 6 -14.55 29.92 11.21
CA PHE A 6 -13.41 29.89 10.28
C PHE A 6 -12.21 29.18 10.89
N PHE A 7 -11.87 29.50 12.13
CA PHE A 7 -10.75 28.83 12.82
C PHE A 7 -11.02 27.34 13.02
N PHE A 8 -12.21 26.99 13.46
CA PHE A 8 -12.56 25.58 13.69
C PHE A 8 -12.61 24.81 12.38
N GLY A 9 -13.18 25.37 11.32
CA GLY A 9 -13.21 24.78 9.98
C GLY A 9 -11.79 24.57 9.43
N SER A 10 -10.95 25.61 9.50
CA SER A 10 -9.54 25.51 9.03
C SER A 10 -8.73 24.49 9.80
N PHE A 11 -8.85 24.47 11.12
CA PHE A 11 -8.12 23.51 11.97
C PHE A 11 -8.58 22.07 11.73
N SER A 12 -9.91 21.86 11.61
CA SER A 12 -10.45 20.52 11.28
C SER A 12 -10.02 20.06 9.90
N GLY A 13 -10.00 20.97 8.92
CA GLY A 13 -9.54 20.69 7.57
C GLY A 13 -8.04 20.35 7.51
N LEU A 14 -7.22 21.07 8.26
CA LEU A 14 -5.79 20.79 8.39
C LEU A 14 -5.55 19.40 9.00
N ALA A 15 -6.24 19.08 10.10
CA ALA A 15 -6.12 17.79 10.76
C ALA A 15 -6.56 16.64 9.84
N ALA A 16 -7.69 16.78 9.16
CA ALA A 16 -8.19 15.79 8.19
C ALA A 16 -7.23 15.61 7.02
N GLY A 17 -6.68 16.70 6.45
CA GLY A 17 -5.70 16.65 5.38
C GLY A 17 -4.40 15.97 5.83
N PHE A 18 -3.92 16.26 7.04
CA PHE A 18 -2.75 15.59 7.59
C PHE A 18 -2.99 14.08 7.77
N VAL A 19 -4.09 13.67 8.35
CA VAL A 19 -4.43 12.24 8.49
C VAL A 19 -4.53 11.56 7.13
N LEU A 20 -5.19 12.20 6.15
CA LEU A 20 -5.30 11.64 4.79
C LEU A 20 -3.93 11.48 4.14
N SER A 21 -3.02 12.44 4.30
CA SER A 21 -1.66 12.33 3.77
C SER A 21 -0.89 11.18 4.40
N GLN A 22 -1.02 10.95 5.72
CA GLN A 22 -0.40 9.82 6.39
C GLN A 22 -0.95 8.47 5.89
N LEU A 23 -2.26 8.36 5.69
CA LEU A 23 -2.87 7.16 5.11
C LEU A 23 -2.34 6.87 3.70
N LEU A 24 -2.13 7.90 2.90
CA LEU A 24 -1.59 7.77 1.54
C LEU A 24 -0.14 7.30 1.57
N ILE A 25 0.69 7.90 2.44
CA ILE A 25 2.09 7.50 2.64
C ILE A 25 2.20 6.05 3.14
N LEU A 26 1.30 5.61 4.00
CA LEU A 26 1.27 4.24 4.51
C LEU A 26 0.69 3.21 3.52
N GLY A 27 0.28 3.62 2.31
CA GLY A 27 -0.22 2.73 1.27
C GLY A 27 -1.63 2.20 1.48
N TYR A 28 -2.47 2.84 2.32
CA TYR A 28 -3.86 2.42 2.55
C TYR A 28 -4.74 2.43 1.31
N PHE A 29 -4.37 3.20 0.29
CA PHE A 29 -5.10 3.29 -0.98
C PHE A 29 -4.60 2.31 -2.04
N VAL A 30 -3.56 1.54 -1.75
CA VAL A 30 -3.04 0.52 -2.66
C VAL A 30 -3.89 -0.75 -2.52
N SER A 31 -4.37 -1.26 -3.63
CA SER A 31 -5.14 -2.50 -3.68
C SER A 31 -4.26 -3.71 -4.01
N TRP A 32 -4.67 -4.87 -3.53
CA TRP A 32 -4.10 -6.13 -3.96
C TRP A 32 -4.47 -6.42 -5.41
N GLN A 33 -3.50 -6.88 -6.18
CA GLN A 33 -3.67 -7.24 -7.59
C GLN A 33 -3.31 -8.70 -7.81
N PRO A 34 -4.09 -9.46 -8.59
CA PRO A 34 -3.72 -10.82 -8.93
C PRO A 34 -2.56 -10.80 -9.92
N LEU A 35 -1.56 -11.65 -9.71
CA LEU A 35 -0.54 -11.93 -10.72
C LEU A 35 -1.12 -12.81 -11.82
N PRO A 36 -0.49 -12.83 -13.02
CA PRO A 36 -0.83 -13.82 -14.04
C PRO A 36 -0.78 -15.24 -13.47
N ILE A 37 -1.66 -16.11 -13.97
CA ILE A 37 -1.72 -17.49 -13.51
C ILE A 37 -0.37 -18.18 -13.78
N SER A 38 0.14 -18.89 -12.77
CA SER A 38 1.36 -19.67 -12.90
C SER A 38 1.17 -20.84 -13.89
N PRO A 39 2.17 -21.15 -14.71
CA PRO A 39 2.12 -22.28 -15.63
C PRO A 39 2.07 -23.65 -14.92
N ALA A 40 2.44 -23.70 -13.64
CA ALA A 40 2.38 -24.91 -12.82
C ALA A 40 1.85 -24.58 -11.41
N PRO A 41 1.21 -25.53 -10.72
CA PRO A 41 0.76 -25.32 -9.35
C PRO A 41 1.93 -24.99 -8.43
N ILE A 42 1.75 -24.01 -7.56
CA ILE A 42 2.77 -23.51 -6.65
C ILE A 42 2.70 -24.27 -5.33
N ALA A 43 3.83 -24.82 -4.90
CA ALA A 43 3.95 -25.49 -3.61
C ALA A 43 4.33 -24.52 -2.49
N GLN A 44 5.27 -23.60 -2.75
CA GLN A 44 5.75 -22.65 -1.75
C GLN A 44 6.49 -21.47 -2.35
N PHE A 45 6.54 -20.38 -1.59
CA PHE A 45 7.50 -19.30 -1.83
C PHE A 45 8.91 -19.74 -1.45
N VAL A 46 9.90 -19.39 -2.27
CA VAL A 46 11.31 -19.76 -2.05
C VAL A 46 12.16 -18.56 -1.71
N GLY A 47 11.84 -17.40 -2.28
CA GLY A 47 12.62 -16.19 -2.04
C GLY A 47 12.04 -14.97 -2.74
N LEU A 48 12.73 -13.86 -2.51
CA LEU A 48 12.37 -12.57 -3.04
C LEU A 48 13.64 -11.76 -3.30
N GLU A 49 13.75 -11.16 -4.47
CA GLU A 49 14.85 -10.28 -4.84
C GLU A 49 14.29 -8.99 -5.43
N GLY A 50 14.31 -7.91 -4.64
CA GLY A 50 13.58 -6.72 -5.00
C GLY A 50 12.10 -7.05 -5.21
N GLN A 51 11.56 -6.74 -6.37
CA GLN A 51 10.17 -7.05 -6.74
C GLN A 51 10.01 -8.45 -7.38
N ARG A 52 11.11 -9.17 -7.61
CA ARG A 52 11.09 -10.48 -8.24
C ARG A 52 10.83 -11.56 -7.21
N ILE A 53 9.73 -12.28 -7.37
CA ILE A 53 9.35 -13.40 -6.52
C ILE A 53 9.87 -14.72 -7.11
N PHE A 54 10.31 -15.61 -6.25
CA PHE A 54 10.70 -16.97 -6.59
C PHE A 54 9.77 -17.95 -5.89
N VAL A 55 9.21 -18.87 -6.66
CA VAL A 55 8.32 -19.91 -6.15
C VAL A 55 8.81 -21.28 -6.61
N ARG A 56 8.54 -22.30 -5.80
CA ARG A 56 8.70 -23.68 -6.20
C ARG A 56 7.36 -24.25 -6.60
N ALA A 57 7.28 -24.76 -7.81
CA ALA A 57 6.12 -25.51 -8.28
C ALA A 57 6.09 -26.91 -7.66
N THR A 58 4.95 -27.58 -7.75
CA THR A 58 4.75 -28.93 -7.19
C THR A 58 5.60 -30.01 -7.87
N ASP A 59 6.05 -29.78 -9.10
CA ASP A 59 6.99 -30.61 -9.84
C ASP A 59 8.48 -30.37 -9.47
N GLY A 60 8.73 -29.44 -8.53
CA GLY A 60 10.06 -29.05 -8.08
C GLY A 60 10.72 -27.94 -8.89
N THR A 61 10.14 -27.51 -10.01
CA THR A 61 10.66 -26.42 -10.84
C THR A 61 10.64 -25.10 -10.09
N ILE A 62 11.71 -24.34 -10.21
CA ILE A 62 11.76 -22.95 -9.70
C ILE A 62 11.24 -22.01 -10.79
N LEU A 63 10.21 -21.25 -10.46
CA LEU A 63 9.66 -20.21 -11.30
C LEU A 63 9.93 -18.85 -10.66
N SER A 64 10.21 -17.86 -11.48
CA SER A 64 10.31 -16.49 -11.03
C SER A 64 9.35 -15.59 -11.80
N CYS A 65 8.84 -14.58 -11.11
CA CYS A 65 7.95 -13.60 -11.69
C CYS A 65 8.34 -12.20 -11.27
N TYR A 66 8.35 -11.29 -12.24
CA TYR A 66 8.50 -9.86 -12.03
C TYR A 66 7.13 -9.20 -12.30
N PRO A 67 6.43 -8.68 -11.28
CA PRO A 67 5.03 -8.24 -11.41
C PRO A 67 4.74 -7.18 -12.48
N SER A 68 5.74 -6.40 -12.86
CA SER A 68 5.60 -5.36 -13.89
C SER A 68 5.79 -5.86 -15.32
N ALA A 69 6.11 -7.15 -15.52
CA ALA A 69 6.32 -7.72 -16.85
C ALA A 69 5.04 -8.36 -17.40
N ASP A 70 4.72 -8.12 -18.66
CA ASP A 70 3.55 -8.69 -19.35
C ASP A 70 3.56 -10.23 -19.34
N THR A 71 4.75 -10.84 -19.44
CA THR A 71 4.99 -12.27 -19.27
C THR A 71 5.79 -12.49 -17.99
N CYS A 72 5.08 -12.64 -16.88
CA CYS A 72 5.68 -12.63 -15.56
C CYS A 72 6.49 -13.91 -15.30
N TRP A 73 5.93 -15.10 -15.57
CA TRP A 73 6.54 -16.36 -15.16
C TRP A 73 7.63 -16.86 -16.10
N LYS A 74 8.78 -17.16 -15.53
CA LYS A 74 9.93 -17.78 -16.22
C LYS A 74 10.48 -18.90 -15.38
N ALA A 75 10.84 -20.01 -16.01
CA ALA A 75 11.64 -21.04 -15.35
C ALA A 75 13.03 -20.47 -15.03
N ASP A 76 13.46 -20.66 -13.81
CA ASP A 76 14.71 -20.11 -13.32
C ASP A 76 15.67 -21.23 -12.93
N THR A 77 16.84 -21.23 -13.54
CA THR A 77 17.92 -22.19 -13.24
C THR A 77 18.99 -21.57 -12.35
N THR A 78 18.86 -20.28 -12.03
CA THR A 78 19.81 -19.61 -11.14
C THR A 78 19.62 -20.08 -9.70
N PRO A 79 20.70 -20.15 -8.91
CA PRO A 79 20.58 -20.41 -7.47
C PRO A 79 19.62 -19.37 -6.88
N VAL A 80 18.59 -19.86 -6.19
CA VAL A 80 17.64 -18.98 -5.50
C VAL A 80 18.43 -18.05 -4.59
N PRO A 81 18.24 -16.73 -4.68
CA PRO A 81 18.90 -15.81 -3.77
C PRO A 81 18.59 -16.25 -2.34
N GLN A 82 19.63 -16.51 -1.56
CA GLN A 82 19.41 -16.71 -0.13
C GLN A 82 18.71 -15.49 0.42
N ALA A 83 17.66 -15.69 1.20
CA ALA A 83 16.88 -14.63 1.82
C ALA A 83 17.86 -13.64 2.47
N ASN A 84 18.05 -12.50 1.80
CA ASN A 84 18.82 -11.41 2.39
C ASN A 84 18.05 -10.95 3.64
N SER A 85 18.78 -10.40 4.61
CA SER A 85 18.30 -9.98 5.92
C SER A 85 17.05 -9.06 5.92
N ASN A 86 16.61 -8.64 4.75
CA ASN A 86 15.44 -7.77 4.54
C ASN A 86 14.22 -8.51 3.93
N THR A 87 14.29 -9.84 3.79
CA THR A 87 13.20 -10.62 3.19
C THR A 87 12.70 -11.64 4.21
N ASP A 88 11.54 -11.40 4.76
CA ASP A 88 10.91 -12.29 5.72
C ASP A 88 9.93 -13.23 5.00
N VAL A 89 10.29 -14.51 4.89
CA VAL A 89 9.33 -15.55 4.56
C VAL A 89 8.58 -15.91 5.84
N LEU A 90 7.38 -15.39 6.00
CA LEU A 90 6.60 -15.57 7.21
C LEU A 90 5.67 -16.77 7.09
N PRO A 91 5.90 -17.84 7.85
CA PRO A 91 5.07 -19.05 7.80
C PRO A 91 3.62 -18.81 8.24
N SER A 92 3.34 -17.72 8.96
CA SER A 92 2.04 -17.39 9.52
C SER A 92 1.33 -16.23 8.85
N CYS A 93 1.79 -15.74 7.72
CA CYS A 93 1.24 -14.56 7.03
C CYS A 93 1.00 -13.35 7.95
N GLN A 94 1.92 -13.10 8.85
CA GLN A 94 1.91 -11.92 9.69
C GLN A 94 2.39 -10.71 8.88
N LEU A 95 1.54 -10.27 7.97
CA LEU A 95 1.84 -9.09 7.16
C LEU A 95 1.93 -7.84 8.03
N LEU A 96 2.81 -6.92 7.62
CA LEU A 96 2.94 -5.62 8.25
C LEU A 96 1.66 -4.78 8.05
N PHE A 97 1.39 -3.92 9.02
CA PHE A 97 0.40 -2.86 8.87
C PHE A 97 0.90 -1.83 7.83
N PRO A 98 0.08 -1.36 6.86
CA PRO A 98 -1.37 -1.54 6.72
C PRO A 98 -1.82 -2.79 5.95
N MET A 99 -0.92 -3.62 5.46
CA MET A 99 -1.21 -4.80 4.63
C MET A 99 -2.23 -5.74 5.28
N ARG A 100 -2.18 -5.89 6.62
CA ARG A 100 -3.12 -6.73 7.38
C ARG A 100 -4.58 -6.32 7.20
N ILE A 101 -4.85 -5.01 7.16
CA ILE A 101 -6.23 -4.50 7.04
C ILE A 101 -6.75 -4.77 5.64
N LEU A 102 -5.88 -4.64 4.63
CA LEU A 102 -6.25 -4.84 3.24
C LEU A 102 -6.44 -6.32 2.90
N THR A 103 -5.72 -7.23 3.58
CA THR A 103 -5.89 -8.68 3.41
C THR A 103 -7.23 -9.21 3.92
N ALA A 104 -7.93 -8.49 4.79
CA ALA A 104 -9.27 -8.90 5.24
C ALA A 104 -10.29 -9.06 4.09
N ARG A 105 -9.99 -8.53 2.91
CA ARG A 105 -10.81 -8.65 1.69
C ARG A 105 -10.35 -9.76 0.74
N LEU A 106 -9.25 -10.42 1.05
CA LEU A 106 -8.70 -11.50 0.23
C LEU A 106 -9.15 -12.87 0.73
N PRO A 107 -9.10 -13.90 -0.14
CA PRO A 107 -9.22 -15.30 0.27
C PRO A 107 -8.19 -15.61 1.37
N LYS A 108 -8.50 -16.62 2.18
CA LYS A 108 -7.61 -17.06 3.26
C LYS A 108 -6.24 -17.42 2.68
N ALA A 109 -5.18 -16.73 3.15
CA ALA A 109 -3.83 -16.96 2.69
C ALA A 109 -3.31 -18.33 3.15
N GLN A 110 -2.74 -19.12 2.24
CA GLN A 110 -2.00 -20.35 2.55
C GLN A 110 -0.55 -20.07 2.88
N ALA A 111 0.07 -19.16 2.15
CA ALA A 111 1.44 -18.73 2.35
C ALA A 111 1.59 -17.25 1.97
N CYS A 112 2.57 -16.59 2.55
CA CYS A 112 2.93 -15.24 2.16
C CYS A 112 4.43 -14.98 2.29
N ILE A 113 4.89 -14.00 1.53
CA ILE A 113 6.24 -13.47 1.59
C ILE A 113 6.14 -11.95 1.46
N GLN A 114 6.95 -11.24 2.21
CA GLN A 114 7.01 -9.78 2.16
C GLN A 114 8.46 -9.32 2.10
N GLY A 115 8.66 -8.13 1.58
CA GLY A 115 9.96 -7.50 1.52
C GLY A 115 9.88 -5.99 1.60
N HIS A 116 10.98 -5.41 2.01
CA HIS A 116 11.20 -3.98 2.08
C HIS A 116 12.49 -3.65 1.36
N SER A 117 12.46 -2.66 0.51
CA SER A 117 13.64 -2.18 -0.22
C SER A 117 13.82 -0.70 0.02
N ARG A 118 15.03 -0.29 0.39
CA ARG A 118 15.39 1.13 0.54
C ARG A 118 16.33 1.53 -0.57
N TYR A 119 16.08 2.69 -1.15
CA TYR A 119 17.00 3.35 -2.09
C TYR A 119 17.31 4.76 -1.62
N PRO A 120 18.29 5.44 -2.22
CA PRO A 120 18.69 6.79 -1.79
C PRO A 120 17.54 7.80 -1.75
N ASP A 121 16.56 7.65 -2.65
CA ASP A 121 15.45 8.58 -2.83
C ASP A 121 14.09 8.05 -2.33
N GLY A 122 14.06 6.93 -1.58
CA GLY A 122 12.78 6.40 -1.10
C GLY A 122 12.83 4.94 -0.64
N TYR A 123 11.65 4.32 -0.62
CA TYR A 123 11.48 2.92 -0.24
C TYR A 123 10.38 2.25 -1.07
N ALA A 124 10.39 0.93 -1.07
CA ALA A 124 9.28 0.14 -1.55
C ALA A 124 8.99 -1.03 -0.60
N ASP A 125 7.72 -1.19 -0.30
CA ASP A 125 7.18 -2.32 0.42
C ASP A 125 6.41 -3.20 -0.55
N TYR A 126 6.56 -4.50 -0.44
CA TYR A 126 5.85 -5.47 -1.24
C TYR A 126 5.50 -6.71 -0.44
N ALA A 127 4.35 -7.25 -0.76
CA ALA A 127 3.89 -8.50 -0.19
C ALA A 127 3.21 -9.35 -1.25
N PHE A 128 3.39 -10.65 -1.14
CA PHE A 128 2.76 -11.64 -1.99
C PHE A 128 2.02 -12.65 -1.11
N ILE A 129 0.84 -13.03 -1.56
CA ILE A 129 -0.01 -14.00 -0.89
C ILE A 129 -0.37 -15.07 -1.90
N LEU A 130 -0.23 -16.34 -1.51
CA LEU A 130 -0.77 -17.48 -2.22
C LEU A 130 -2.11 -17.85 -1.58
N ASP A 131 -3.16 -17.86 -2.38
CA ASP A 131 -4.50 -18.27 -1.94
C ASP A 131 -4.76 -19.77 -2.14
N PRO A 132 -5.85 -20.33 -1.58
CA PRO A 132 -6.21 -21.74 -1.75
C PRO A 132 -6.49 -22.18 -3.18
N TYR A 133 -6.72 -21.25 -4.09
CA TYR A 133 -6.99 -21.49 -5.50
C TYR A 133 -5.71 -21.43 -6.36
N ASN A 134 -4.54 -21.40 -5.72
CA ASN A 134 -3.24 -21.29 -6.36
C ASN A 134 -3.02 -19.97 -7.12
N GLN A 135 -3.78 -18.93 -6.75
CA GLN A 135 -3.58 -17.57 -7.25
C GLN A 135 -2.63 -16.82 -6.34
N ILE A 136 -1.63 -16.16 -6.92
CA ILE A 136 -0.79 -15.22 -6.18
C ILE A 136 -1.38 -13.81 -6.33
N TRP A 137 -1.46 -13.13 -5.21
CA TRP A 137 -1.82 -11.73 -5.11
C TRP A 137 -0.61 -10.92 -4.68
N VAL A 138 -0.42 -9.77 -5.30
CA VAL A 138 0.64 -8.82 -4.97
C VAL A 138 0.07 -7.53 -4.42
N TRP A 139 0.68 -7.03 -3.39
CA TRP A 139 0.52 -5.67 -2.90
C TRP A 139 1.89 -4.99 -3.02
N TYR A 140 1.91 -3.83 -3.68
CA TYR A 140 3.13 -3.08 -3.92
C TYR A 140 2.88 -1.62 -3.63
N HIS A 141 3.71 -1.05 -2.77
CA HIS A 141 3.70 0.36 -2.45
C HIS A 141 5.13 0.90 -2.50
N SER A 142 5.35 1.93 -3.30
CA SER A 142 6.63 2.63 -3.34
C SER A 142 6.41 4.11 -3.09
N MET A 143 7.30 4.71 -2.34
CA MET A 143 7.28 6.12 -2.02
C MET A 143 8.65 6.73 -2.25
N ASN A 144 8.69 7.84 -2.99
CA ASN A 144 9.88 8.64 -3.16
C ASN A 144 9.89 9.72 -2.07
N ALA A 145 11.01 9.91 -1.40
CA ALA A 145 11.15 10.90 -0.32
C ALA A 145 10.77 12.33 -0.78
N ARG A 146 11.09 12.69 -2.03
CA ARG A 146 10.69 14.00 -2.59
C ARG A 146 9.18 14.13 -2.70
N PHE A 147 8.49 13.04 -3.01
CA PHE A 147 7.03 13.02 -3.11
C PHE A 147 6.39 13.19 -1.73
N GLU A 148 6.94 12.55 -0.68
CA GLU A 148 6.47 12.74 0.70
C GLU A 148 6.54 14.20 1.14
N PHE A 149 7.68 14.87 0.88
CA PHE A 149 7.86 16.29 1.22
C PHE A 149 6.88 17.21 0.48
N ALA A 150 6.41 16.85 -0.70
CA ALA A 150 5.45 17.63 -1.46
C ALA A 150 4.00 17.32 -1.10
N VAL A 151 3.68 16.05 -0.91
CA VAL A 151 2.30 15.56 -0.73
C VAL A 151 1.72 15.98 0.62
N VAL A 152 2.50 15.85 1.70
CA VAL A 152 2.01 16.21 3.05
C VAL A 152 1.56 17.67 3.14
N PRO A 153 2.40 18.66 2.80
CA PRO A 153 1.98 20.06 2.86
C PRO A 153 0.87 20.38 1.86
N LEU A 154 0.88 19.80 0.66
CA LEU A 154 -0.14 20.06 -0.35
C LEU A 154 -1.52 19.59 0.10
N ILE A 155 -1.64 18.36 0.58
CA ILE A 155 -2.92 17.80 1.05
C ILE A 155 -3.39 18.52 2.31
N SER A 156 -2.49 18.83 3.23
CA SER A 156 -2.82 19.58 4.46
C SER A 156 -3.30 20.99 4.15
N LEU A 157 -2.66 21.69 3.21
CA LEU A 157 -3.08 23.01 2.77
C LEU A 157 -4.44 22.98 2.09
N THR A 158 -4.66 22.00 1.20
CA THR A 158 -5.95 21.78 0.53
C THR A 158 -7.06 21.53 1.56
N GLY A 159 -6.80 20.67 2.55
CA GLY A 159 -7.72 20.42 3.65
C GLY A 159 -8.07 21.69 4.44
N THR A 160 -7.06 22.53 4.70
CA THR A 160 -7.23 23.81 5.39
C THR A 160 -8.15 24.76 4.59
N ILE A 161 -7.93 24.89 3.29
CA ILE A 161 -8.75 25.73 2.40
C ILE A 161 -10.19 25.23 2.37
N VAL A 162 -10.41 23.94 2.18
CA VAL A 162 -11.73 23.32 2.18
C VAL A 162 -12.44 23.55 3.52
N GLY A 163 -11.75 23.32 4.63
CA GLY A 163 -12.28 23.56 5.97
C GLY A 163 -12.65 25.03 6.21
N PHE A 164 -11.84 25.97 5.71
CA PHE A 164 -12.15 27.40 5.77
C PHE A 164 -13.43 27.75 5.00
N VAL A 165 -13.59 27.24 3.79
CA VAL A 165 -14.79 27.44 2.96
C VAL A 165 -16.03 26.88 3.63
N ILE A 166 -15.97 25.65 4.14
CA ILE A 166 -17.08 25.01 4.86
C ILE A 166 -17.45 25.83 6.10
N GLY A 167 -16.45 26.23 6.89
CA GLY A 167 -16.65 27.09 8.07
C GLY A 167 -17.34 28.40 7.72
N GLY A 168 -16.97 29.02 6.59
CA GLY A 168 -17.59 30.23 6.06
C GLY A 168 -19.06 30.04 5.68
N ILE A 169 -19.36 28.95 4.98
CA ILE A 169 -20.73 28.59 4.58
C ILE A 169 -21.60 28.38 5.82
N LEU A 170 -21.13 27.63 6.81
CA LEU A 170 -21.86 27.38 8.04
C LEU A 170 -22.12 28.68 8.84
N ALA A 171 -21.14 29.56 8.89
CA ALA A 171 -21.27 30.87 9.53
C ALA A 171 -22.32 31.73 8.83
N TRP A 172 -22.35 31.71 7.49
CA TRP A 172 -23.33 32.44 6.68
C TRP A 172 -24.74 31.89 6.84
N GLN A 173 -24.96 30.58 6.76
CA GLN A 173 -26.25 29.92 6.97
C GLN A 173 -26.83 30.23 8.35
N ARG A 174 -26.00 30.30 9.39
CA ARG A 174 -26.46 30.62 10.73
C ARG A 174 -26.89 32.08 10.86
N ARG A 175 -26.26 32.98 10.10
CA ARG A 175 -26.66 34.38 10.04
C ARG A 175 -28.07 34.54 9.43
N THR A 176 -28.28 33.85 8.29
CA THR A 176 -29.58 33.94 7.59
C THR A 176 -30.73 33.33 8.40
N ARG A 177 -30.45 32.27 9.20
CA ARG A 177 -31.49 31.67 10.08
C ARG A 177 -31.84 32.53 11.29
N ASN A 178 -30.91 33.33 11.77
CA ASN A 178 -31.14 34.18 12.96
C ASN A 178 -31.74 35.56 12.61
N GLY A 179 -32.15 35.78 11.36
CA GLY A 179 -32.93 36.96 10.97
C GLY A 179 -32.18 38.29 10.98
N LEU A 180 -30.87 38.26 10.81
CA LEU A 180 -30.03 39.45 10.66
C LEU A 180 -29.67 39.67 9.20
#